data_4ba05ade63da22fc488a0713b469ca92
#
_entry.id   4ba05ade63da22fc488a0713b469ca92
#
_cell.length_a   1.000
_cell.length_b   1.000
_cell.length_c   1.000
_cell.angle_alpha   90.00
_cell.angle_beta   90.00
_cell.angle_gamma   90.00
#
_symmetry.space_group_name_H-M   'P 1'
#
loop_
_entity.id
_entity.type
_entity.pdbx_description
1 polymer ?
#
loop_
_entity_poly.entity_id
_entity_poly.type
_entity_poly.pdbx_seq_one_letter_code
_entity_poly.pdbx_strand_id
1 'polypeptide(L)'
;MRQFFIFLFTGASIAILDLIDSAFGNHISLDSICVMSAFTVIYWCVDCICKAGEYAYRVKLKYESECFVFQVAITLICSFMLIVFRVPIAHIYSLTDTQCELLSMCLFYKGLCLIFGKLESFYRNYIALTCQNKHIVISNIIFYTTMIGADALVIALGGECYHLVIATGVADAITVVYYLIFCRFKWKKPTFERLKECILCAKDIVIDRVLGEVATVVFNICASHLQTEIYALHSIGYAIATSLEECTNCCYTFQIVRLKAIENLSEKYKMCKKLSKQVFIPTVLVDYGVAVLMVLPMKGVVDFKSALIITLLYNTQCILLQLYENHRGFLTSCDATECLRLGGLFGIIVRVPIAIISITTPIGIYGFALGSGIDFFIRGLYYKYKSINLVNKEVVA
;
A
#
# COMPACT_ATOMS: atom_id res chain seq x y z
N MET A 1 7.44 8.81 -20.22
CA MET A 1 8.12 7.56 -19.84
C MET A 1 9.18 7.76 -18.74
N ARG A 2 10.15 8.69 -18.85
CA ARG A 2 11.19 8.90 -17.79
C ARG A 2 10.59 9.04 -16.37
N GLN A 3 9.54 9.83 -16.21
CA GLN A 3 8.85 10.00 -14.93
C GLN A 3 8.18 8.71 -14.43
N PHE A 4 7.61 7.91 -15.34
CA PHE A 4 7.06 6.59 -15.01
C PHE A 4 8.13 5.66 -14.45
N PHE A 5 9.31 5.59 -15.10
CA PHE A 5 10.40 4.74 -14.61
C PHE A 5 10.92 5.18 -13.23
N ILE A 6 10.90 6.49 -12.92
CA ILE A 6 11.23 6.96 -11.57
C ILE A 6 10.20 6.45 -10.55
N PHE A 7 8.91 6.52 -10.85
CA PHE A 7 7.87 6.00 -9.97
C PHE A 7 7.96 4.48 -9.82
N LEU A 8 8.16 3.76 -10.92
CA LEU A 8 8.32 2.31 -10.91
C LEU A 8 9.55 1.87 -10.11
N PHE A 9 10.69 2.55 -10.28
CA PHE A 9 11.89 2.31 -9.47
C PHE A 9 11.64 2.58 -7.99
N THR A 10 10.91 3.67 -7.67
CA THR A 10 10.53 3.97 -6.29
C THR A 10 9.67 2.87 -5.69
N GLY A 11 8.63 2.41 -6.42
CA GLY A 11 7.77 1.31 -5.97
C GLY A 11 8.54 0.00 -5.78
N ALA A 12 9.41 -0.37 -6.74
CA ALA A 12 10.24 -1.56 -6.63
C ALA A 12 11.19 -1.49 -5.43
N SER A 13 11.77 -0.32 -5.17
CA SER A 13 12.65 -0.13 -4.04
C SER A 13 11.90 -0.26 -2.71
N ILE A 14 10.69 0.29 -2.60
CA ILE A 14 9.83 0.13 -1.41
C ILE A 14 9.52 -1.36 -1.20
N ALA A 15 9.09 -2.07 -2.25
CA ALA A 15 8.78 -3.49 -2.18
C ALA A 15 9.98 -4.33 -1.69
N ILE A 16 11.18 -4.08 -2.21
CA ILE A 16 12.40 -4.78 -1.78
C ILE A 16 12.68 -4.53 -0.30
N LEU A 17 12.42 -3.33 0.20
CA LEU A 17 12.69 -3.00 1.59
C LEU A 17 11.69 -3.58 2.56
N ASP A 18 10.41 -3.53 2.24
CA ASP A 18 9.38 -4.18 3.03
C ASP A 18 9.72 -5.68 3.23
N LEU A 19 10.32 -6.30 2.19
CA LEU A 19 10.76 -7.68 2.25
C LEU A 19 12.07 -7.86 3.04
N ILE A 20 12.99 -6.90 2.99
CA ILE A 20 14.21 -6.90 3.81
C ILE A 20 13.83 -6.71 5.28
N ASP A 21 12.96 -5.74 5.61
CA ASP A 21 12.47 -5.50 6.97
C ASP A 21 11.77 -6.76 7.53
N SER A 22 10.92 -7.40 6.72
CA SER A 22 10.31 -8.69 7.07
C SER A 22 11.36 -9.79 7.30
N ALA A 23 12.41 -9.86 6.49
CA ALA A 23 13.50 -10.82 6.67
C ALA A 23 14.27 -10.55 7.96
N PHE A 24 14.56 -9.31 8.31
CA PHE A 24 15.17 -8.95 9.57
C PHE A 24 14.28 -9.34 10.76
N GLY A 25 12.97 -9.07 10.71
CA GLY A 25 12.02 -9.50 11.73
C GLY A 25 12.02 -11.02 11.94
N ASN A 26 12.12 -11.80 10.86
CA ASN A 26 12.17 -13.25 10.89
C ASN A 26 13.45 -13.83 11.54
N HIS A 27 14.55 -13.07 11.55
CA HIS A 27 15.80 -13.49 12.20
C HIS A 27 15.81 -13.27 13.70
N ILE A 28 14.91 -12.45 14.28
CA ILE A 28 14.91 -12.17 15.72
C ILE A 28 14.38 -13.37 16.51
N SER A 29 13.15 -13.81 16.23
CA SER A 29 12.54 -14.98 16.88
C SER A 29 11.28 -15.45 16.15
N LEU A 30 10.83 -16.67 16.45
CA LEU A 30 9.56 -17.19 15.92
C LEU A 30 8.36 -16.34 16.39
N ASP A 31 8.39 -15.86 17.63
CA ASP A 31 7.36 -14.97 18.18
C ASP A 31 7.31 -13.65 17.42
N SER A 32 8.48 -13.11 17.03
CA SER A 32 8.57 -11.90 16.21
C SER A 32 7.89 -12.05 14.85
N ILE A 33 7.98 -13.23 14.20
CA ILE A 33 7.30 -13.51 12.94
C ILE A 33 5.78 -13.39 13.11
N CYS A 34 5.23 -14.06 14.14
CA CYS A 34 3.79 -14.01 14.44
C CYS A 34 3.32 -12.58 14.75
N VAL A 35 4.09 -11.88 15.58
CA VAL A 35 3.79 -10.50 15.99
C VAL A 35 3.85 -9.53 14.80
N MET A 36 4.89 -9.59 13.98
CA MET A 36 5.04 -8.71 12.83
C MET A 36 3.97 -8.96 11.77
N SER A 37 3.54 -10.21 11.58
CA SER A 37 2.42 -10.54 10.68
C SER A 37 1.12 -9.88 11.16
N ALA A 38 0.75 -10.05 12.43
CA ALA A 38 -0.43 -9.41 13.02
C ALA A 38 -0.33 -7.87 13.00
N PHE A 39 0.84 -7.32 13.36
CA PHE A 39 1.14 -5.91 13.34
C PHE A 39 0.94 -5.29 11.94
N THR A 40 1.47 -5.92 10.90
CA THR A 40 1.38 -5.43 9.52
C THR A 40 -0.07 -5.31 9.06
N VAL A 41 -0.90 -6.31 9.35
CA VAL A 41 -2.32 -6.30 8.98
C VAL A 41 -3.09 -5.18 9.70
N ILE A 42 -2.85 -5.00 11.00
CA ILE A 42 -3.44 -3.89 11.78
C ILE A 42 -2.98 -2.55 11.19
N TYR A 43 -1.68 -2.42 10.93
CA TYR A 43 -1.08 -1.21 10.43
C TYR A 43 -1.65 -0.81 9.07
N TRP A 44 -1.88 -1.73 8.14
CA TRP A 44 -2.47 -1.42 6.83
C TRP A 44 -3.86 -0.78 6.95
N CYS A 45 -4.71 -1.29 7.86
CA CYS A 45 -6.02 -0.67 8.10
C CYS A 45 -5.88 0.77 8.60
N VAL A 46 -4.95 1.03 9.52
CA VAL A 46 -4.67 2.37 10.05
C VAL A 46 -4.04 3.25 8.97
N ASP A 47 -3.12 2.70 8.18
CA ASP A 47 -2.42 3.39 7.09
C ASP A 47 -3.40 3.96 6.05
N CYS A 48 -4.40 3.18 5.66
CA CYS A 48 -5.44 3.63 4.72
C CYS A 48 -6.22 4.84 5.21
N ILE A 49 -6.49 4.91 6.52
CA ILE A 49 -7.18 6.05 7.14
C ILE A 49 -6.22 7.25 7.21
N CYS A 50 -4.99 7.02 7.65
CA CYS A 50 -3.98 8.06 7.79
C CYS A 50 -3.59 8.73 6.47
N LYS A 51 -3.70 8.04 5.34
CA LYS A 51 -3.43 8.59 3.99
C LYS A 51 -4.55 9.49 3.44
N ALA A 52 -5.57 9.82 4.23
CA ALA A 52 -6.72 10.61 3.77
C ALA A 52 -6.32 11.97 3.17
N GLY A 53 -5.34 12.66 3.77
CA GLY A 53 -4.81 13.94 3.24
C GLY A 53 -4.12 13.78 1.89
N GLU A 54 -3.36 12.68 1.69
CA GLU A 54 -2.76 12.35 0.40
C GLU A 54 -3.81 12.08 -0.68
N TYR A 55 -4.87 11.35 -0.34
CA TYR A 55 -5.95 11.07 -1.27
C TYR A 55 -6.66 12.37 -1.66
N ALA A 56 -6.94 13.25 -0.67
CA ALA A 56 -7.48 14.59 -0.94
C ALA A 56 -6.57 15.38 -1.86
N TYR A 57 -5.25 15.38 -1.63
CA TYR A 57 -4.30 16.10 -2.45
C TYR A 57 -4.23 15.59 -3.89
N ARG A 58 -4.31 14.29 -4.12
CA ARG A 58 -4.38 13.71 -5.47
C ARG A 58 -5.59 14.21 -6.27
N VAL A 59 -6.69 14.52 -5.59
CA VAL A 59 -7.90 15.08 -6.20
C VAL A 59 -7.80 16.60 -6.31
N LYS A 60 -7.44 17.30 -5.22
CA LYS A 60 -7.44 18.76 -5.09
C LYS A 60 -6.02 19.32 -5.03
N LEU A 61 -5.26 19.21 -6.13
CA LEU A 61 -3.85 19.64 -6.22
C LEU A 61 -3.58 21.09 -5.81
N LYS A 62 -4.59 21.97 -5.79
CA LYS A 62 -4.48 23.38 -5.42
C LYS A 62 -4.63 23.63 -3.90
N TYR A 63 -5.05 22.63 -3.12
CA TYR A 63 -5.35 22.73 -1.69
C TYR A 63 -4.24 22.09 -0.84
N GLU A 64 -2.98 22.39 -1.17
CA GLU A 64 -1.79 21.80 -0.56
C GLU A 64 -1.82 21.91 0.97
N SER A 65 -2.10 23.11 1.49
CA SER A 65 -2.08 23.37 2.93
C SER A 65 -3.24 22.74 3.67
N GLU A 66 -4.42 22.73 3.08
CA GLU A 66 -5.62 22.09 3.65
C GLU A 66 -5.45 20.57 3.72
N CYS A 67 -4.93 19.96 2.64
CA CYS A 67 -4.64 18.53 2.59
C CYS A 67 -3.56 18.12 3.61
N PHE A 68 -2.52 18.96 3.77
CA PHE A 68 -1.48 18.74 4.77
C PHE A 68 -2.05 18.81 6.20
N VAL A 69 -2.85 19.83 6.52
CA VAL A 69 -3.49 19.96 7.85
C VAL A 69 -4.41 18.77 8.11
N PHE A 70 -5.17 18.34 7.10
CA PHE A 70 -6.03 17.15 7.21
C PHE A 70 -5.21 15.89 7.47
N GLN A 71 -4.10 15.71 6.75
CA GLN A 71 -3.17 14.59 6.96
C GLN A 71 -2.65 14.54 8.39
N VAL A 72 -2.16 15.69 8.90
CA VAL A 72 -1.64 15.79 10.27
C VAL A 72 -2.74 15.48 11.29
N ALA A 73 -3.92 16.07 11.15
CA ALA A 73 -5.02 15.90 12.11
C ALA A 73 -5.48 14.44 12.20
N ILE A 74 -5.73 13.78 11.08
CA ILE A 74 -6.18 12.38 11.07
C ILE A 74 -5.07 11.44 11.58
N THR A 75 -3.80 11.73 11.26
CA THR A 75 -2.67 10.94 11.75
C THR A 75 -2.53 11.03 13.27
N LEU A 76 -2.68 12.22 13.85
CA LEU A 76 -2.65 12.41 15.31
C LEU A 76 -3.79 11.65 16.01
N ILE A 77 -4.99 11.65 15.44
CA ILE A 77 -6.11 10.87 15.97
C ILE A 77 -5.79 9.37 15.92
N CYS A 78 -5.30 8.85 14.79
CA CYS A 78 -4.94 7.45 14.66
C CYS A 78 -3.77 7.06 15.56
N SER A 79 -2.76 7.93 15.72
CA SER A 79 -1.64 7.77 16.64
C SER A 79 -2.13 7.62 18.08
N PHE A 80 -2.99 8.53 18.52
CA PHE A 80 -3.62 8.48 19.85
C PHE A 80 -4.40 7.17 20.04
N MET A 81 -5.22 6.77 19.06
CA MET A 81 -6.01 5.53 19.11
C MET A 81 -5.10 4.29 19.22
N LEU A 82 -4.01 4.21 18.44
CA LEU A 82 -3.06 3.11 18.54
C LEU A 82 -2.42 3.03 19.93
N ILE A 83 -2.01 4.16 20.51
CA ILE A 83 -1.37 4.22 21.82
C ILE A 83 -2.33 3.78 22.92
N VAL A 84 -3.56 4.31 22.92
CA VAL A 84 -4.56 4.06 23.96
C VAL A 84 -5.13 2.65 23.88
N PHE A 85 -5.43 2.17 22.68
CA PHE A 85 -6.09 0.87 22.46
C PHE A 85 -5.11 -0.27 22.10
N ARG A 86 -3.80 -0.06 22.25
CA ARG A 86 -2.77 -1.07 21.91
C ARG A 86 -3.02 -2.45 22.56
N VAL A 87 -3.39 -2.46 23.84
CA VAL A 87 -3.61 -3.71 24.58
C VAL A 87 -4.89 -4.41 24.13
N PRO A 88 -6.07 -3.78 24.11
CA PRO A 88 -7.26 -4.40 23.54
C PRO A 88 -7.07 -4.89 22.10
N ILE A 89 -6.38 -4.11 21.25
CA ILE A 89 -6.12 -4.50 19.86
C ILE A 89 -5.23 -5.76 19.79
N ALA A 90 -4.19 -5.85 20.63
CA ALA A 90 -3.31 -7.01 20.66
C ALA A 90 -4.06 -8.30 21.05
N HIS A 91 -5.03 -8.22 21.94
CA HIS A 91 -5.86 -9.35 22.38
C HIS A 91 -6.99 -9.75 21.41
N ILE A 92 -7.20 -9.04 20.27
CA ILE A 92 -8.12 -9.51 19.22
C ILE A 92 -7.55 -10.75 18.51
N TYR A 93 -6.23 -10.87 18.47
CA TYR A 93 -5.53 -12.03 17.90
C TYR A 93 -5.35 -13.10 18.97
N SER A 94 -5.54 -14.37 18.61
CA SER A 94 -5.33 -15.52 19.50
C SER A 94 -3.81 -15.82 19.65
N LEU A 95 -3.07 -14.82 20.11
CA LEU A 95 -1.63 -14.90 20.37
C LEU A 95 -1.36 -15.29 21.83
N THR A 96 -0.15 -15.78 22.13
CA THR A 96 0.30 -16.00 23.52
C THR A 96 0.46 -14.66 24.26
N ASP A 97 0.47 -14.70 25.60
CA ASP A 97 0.63 -13.48 26.42
C ASP A 97 1.90 -12.71 26.05
N THR A 98 3.02 -13.41 25.84
CA THR A 98 4.30 -12.81 25.41
C THR A 98 4.18 -12.14 24.05
N GLN A 99 3.53 -12.79 23.08
CA GLN A 99 3.30 -12.24 21.75
C GLN A 99 2.34 -11.03 21.81
N CYS A 100 1.31 -11.07 22.67
CA CYS A 100 0.42 -9.93 22.88
C CYS A 100 1.16 -8.72 23.46
N GLU A 101 2.08 -8.95 24.40
CA GLU A 101 2.92 -7.88 24.96
C GLU A 101 3.81 -7.26 23.87
N LEU A 102 4.54 -8.08 23.10
CA LEU A 102 5.37 -7.62 21.99
C LEU A 102 4.55 -6.85 20.96
N LEU A 103 3.37 -7.35 20.56
CA LEU A 103 2.47 -6.66 19.63
C LEU A 103 2.01 -5.31 20.19
N SER A 104 1.65 -5.27 21.48
CA SER A 104 1.29 -4.03 22.18
C SER A 104 2.42 -3.00 22.16
N MET A 105 3.68 -3.45 22.31
CA MET A 105 4.85 -2.57 22.21
C MET A 105 5.07 -2.07 20.77
N CYS A 106 4.94 -2.94 19.76
CA CYS A 106 4.98 -2.53 18.34
C CYS A 106 3.94 -1.45 18.04
N LEU A 107 2.69 -1.65 18.49
CA LEU A 107 1.60 -0.68 18.29
C LEU A 107 1.87 0.65 19.01
N PHE A 108 2.45 0.60 20.22
CA PHE A 108 2.83 1.79 20.97
C PHE A 108 3.87 2.62 20.23
N TYR A 109 4.99 2.00 19.85
CA TYR A 109 6.07 2.71 19.18
C TYR A 109 5.65 3.16 17.77
N LYS A 110 4.84 2.35 17.06
CA LYS A 110 4.25 2.80 15.79
C LYS A 110 3.35 4.01 15.99
N GLY A 111 2.54 4.02 17.04
CA GLY A 111 1.73 5.18 17.41
C GLY A 111 2.56 6.44 17.60
N LEU A 112 3.72 6.35 18.29
CA LEU A 112 4.63 7.48 18.47
C LEU A 112 5.29 7.95 17.18
N CYS A 113 5.70 7.02 16.31
CA CYS A 113 6.41 7.32 15.07
C CYS A 113 5.48 7.61 13.89
N LEU A 114 4.16 7.33 14.00
CA LEU A 114 3.21 7.37 12.90
C LEU A 114 3.20 8.72 12.18
N ILE A 115 3.35 9.82 12.91
CA ILE A 115 3.36 11.16 12.34
C ILE A 115 4.51 11.35 11.33
N PHE A 116 5.69 10.83 11.64
CA PHE A 116 6.85 10.96 10.75
C PHE A 116 6.63 10.17 9.45
N GLY A 117 6.18 8.91 9.53
CA GLY A 117 5.88 8.10 8.35
C GLY A 117 4.77 8.70 7.48
N LYS A 118 3.76 9.32 8.09
CA LYS A 118 2.68 9.94 7.31
C LYS A 118 3.08 11.30 6.73
N LEU A 119 3.93 12.05 7.37
CA LEU A 119 4.53 13.26 6.79
C LEU A 119 5.47 12.91 5.65
N GLU A 120 6.31 11.88 5.82
CA GLU A 120 7.18 11.36 4.76
C GLU A 120 6.36 10.98 3.52
N SER A 121 5.33 10.16 3.70
CA SER A 121 4.43 9.71 2.65
C SER A 121 3.71 10.88 1.94
N PHE A 122 3.22 11.87 2.70
CA PHE A 122 2.60 13.07 2.13
C PHE A 122 3.58 13.88 1.28
N TYR A 123 4.80 14.14 1.80
CA TYR A 123 5.82 14.88 1.04
C TYR A 123 6.26 14.12 -0.20
N ARG A 124 6.45 12.81 -0.14
CA ARG A 124 6.77 11.95 -1.28
C ARG A 124 5.71 12.08 -2.37
N ASN A 125 4.43 12.00 -1.98
CA ASN A 125 3.31 12.20 -2.90
C ASN A 125 3.26 13.63 -3.47
N TYR A 126 3.50 14.66 -2.64
CA TYR A 126 3.60 16.05 -3.07
C TYR A 126 4.69 16.25 -4.12
N ILE A 127 5.89 15.73 -3.88
CA ILE A 127 7.03 15.83 -4.80
C ILE A 127 6.75 15.11 -6.11
N ALA A 128 6.12 13.93 -6.05
CA ALA A 128 5.74 13.16 -7.22
C ALA A 128 4.75 13.92 -8.09
N LEU A 129 3.72 14.50 -7.49
CA LEU A 129 2.68 15.26 -8.19
C LEU A 129 3.16 16.62 -8.70
N THR A 130 4.18 17.22 -8.05
CA THR A 130 4.81 18.48 -8.50
C THR A 130 6.03 18.26 -9.40
N CYS A 131 6.31 17.01 -9.78
CA CYS A 131 7.41 16.62 -10.69
C CYS A 131 8.81 17.02 -10.22
N GLN A 132 9.06 17.05 -8.92
CA GLN A 132 10.37 17.32 -8.32
C GLN A 132 11.24 16.07 -8.24
N ASN A 133 11.43 15.39 -9.36
CA ASN A 133 11.96 14.01 -9.48
C ASN A 133 13.31 13.76 -8.78
N LYS A 134 14.21 14.76 -8.74
CA LYS A 134 15.52 14.60 -8.07
C LYS A 134 15.38 14.34 -6.57
N HIS A 135 14.36 14.96 -5.94
CA HIS A 135 14.13 14.81 -4.51
C HIS A 135 13.54 13.45 -4.17
N ILE A 136 12.78 12.81 -5.10
CA ILE A 136 12.30 11.43 -4.93
C ILE A 136 13.49 10.46 -4.81
N VAL A 137 14.46 10.58 -5.72
CA VAL A 137 15.63 9.68 -5.73
C VAL A 137 16.48 9.87 -4.49
N ILE A 138 16.78 11.13 -4.13
CA ILE A 138 17.63 11.43 -2.98
C ILE A 138 16.96 10.99 -1.67
N SER A 139 15.69 11.29 -1.48
CA SER A 139 14.95 10.91 -0.28
C SER A 139 14.86 9.39 -0.11
N ASN A 140 14.66 8.65 -1.21
CA ASN A 140 14.68 7.20 -1.18
C ASN A 140 16.06 6.69 -0.71
N ILE A 141 17.16 7.21 -1.27
CA ILE A 141 18.51 6.82 -0.84
C ILE A 141 18.70 7.09 0.67
N ILE A 142 18.30 8.26 1.14
CA ILE A 142 18.40 8.63 2.58
C ILE A 142 17.59 7.65 3.42
N PHE A 143 16.31 7.44 3.07
CA PHE A 143 15.42 6.55 3.81
C PHE A 143 16.01 5.14 3.90
N TYR A 144 16.43 4.58 2.77
CA TYR A 144 16.92 3.21 2.68
C TYR A 144 18.23 2.99 3.42
N THR A 145 19.18 3.89 3.24
CA THR A 145 20.45 3.77 3.94
C THR A 145 20.25 3.85 5.46
N THR A 146 19.37 4.74 5.90
CA THR A 146 19.06 4.90 7.33
C THR A 146 18.34 3.68 7.89
N MET A 147 17.31 3.18 7.18
CA MET A 147 16.50 2.05 7.64
C MET A 147 17.33 0.78 7.73
N ILE A 148 18.01 0.38 6.65
CA ILE A 148 18.85 -0.82 6.64
C ILE A 148 19.98 -0.72 7.69
N GLY A 149 20.60 0.46 7.84
CA GLY A 149 21.62 0.67 8.86
C GLY A 149 21.08 0.55 10.28
N ALA A 150 19.89 1.07 10.56
CA ALA A 150 19.25 0.98 11.85
C ALA A 150 18.77 -0.44 12.15
N ASP A 151 18.19 -1.15 11.19
CA ASP A 151 17.75 -2.55 11.36
C ASP A 151 18.94 -3.49 11.61
N ALA A 152 20.04 -3.31 10.86
CA ALA A 152 21.27 -4.05 11.09
C ALA A 152 21.83 -3.81 12.50
N LEU A 153 21.73 -2.56 13.00
CA LEU A 153 22.14 -2.21 14.36
C LEU A 153 21.23 -2.89 15.40
N VAL A 154 19.91 -2.91 15.18
CA VAL A 154 18.94 -3.58 16.07
C VAL A 154 19.31 -5.07 16.21
N ILE A 155 19.58 -5.75 15.10
CA ILE A 155 19.98 -7.17 15.13
C ILE A 155 21.32 -7.37 15.84
N ALA A 156 22.32 -6.54 15.51
CA ALA A 156 23.65 -6.62 16.13
C ALA A 156 23.63 -6.42 17.64
N LEU A 157 22.67 -5.65 18.17
CA LEU A 157 22.46 -5.40 19.60
C LEU A 157 21.51 -6.40 20.26
N GLY A 158 20.98 -7.39 19.54
CA GLY A 158 20.00 -8.35 20.08
C GLY A 158 18.65 -7.71 20.43
N GLY A 159 18.20 -6.74 19.61
CA GLY A 159 16.94 -6.03 19.84
C GLY A 159 15.71 -6.88 19.51
N GLU A 160 14.56 -6.48 20.04
CA GLU A 160 13.25 -7.09 19.80
C GLU A 160 12.57 -6.48 18.55
N CYS A 161 11.50 -7.10 18.03
CA CYS A 161 10.78 -6.66 16.82
C CYS A 161 10.25 -5.22 16.91
N TYR A 162 9.86 -4.72 18.08
CA TYR A 162 9.44 -3.32 18.23
C TYR A 162 10.57 -2.31 18.03
N HIS A 163 11.83 -2.72 18.15
CA HIS A 163 12.97 -1.84 17.82
C HIS A 163 13.08 -1.62 16.31
N LEU A 164 12.68 -2.58 15.47
CA LEU A 164 12.59 -2.38 14.02
C LEU A 164 11.52 -1.32 13.68
N VAL A 165 10.40 -1.32 14.41
CA VAL A 165 9.37 -0.27 14.25
C VAL A 165 9.93 1.12 14.60
N ILE A 166 10.80 1.21 15.63
CA ILE A 166 11.49 2.46 15.97
C ILE A 166 12.50 2.85 14.88
N ALA A 167 13.26 1.88 14.36
CA ALA A 167 14.24 2.09 13.30
C ALA A 167 13.60 2.69 12.05
N THR A 168 12.48 2.13 11.62
CA THR A 168 11.67 2.69 10.52
C THR A 168 11.21 4.11 10.83
N GLY A 169 10.72 4.37 12.06
CA GLY A 169 10.30 5.71 12.48
C GLY A 169 11.43 6.75 12.47
N VAL A 170 12.65 6.33 12.79
CA VAL A 170 13.86 7.20 12.70
C VAL A 170 14.18 7.51 11.23
N ALA A 171 14.11 6.51 10.34
CA ALA A 171 14.34 6.71 8.92
C ALA A 171 13.30 7.69 8.32
N ASP A 172 12.03 7.53 8.68
CA ASP A 172 10.96 8.45 8.32
C ASP A 172 11.26 9.87 8.80
N ALA A 173 11.66 10.05 10.06
CA ALA A 173 11.93 11.36 10.65
C ALA A 173 13.10 12.06 9.95
N ILE A 174 14.20 11.36 9.66
CA ILE A 174 15.35 11.91 8.93
C ILE A 174 14.93 12.32 7.52
N THR A 175 14.12 11.53 6.84
CA THR A 175 13.61 11.83 5.50
C THR A 175 12.68 13.04 5.51
N VAL A 176 11.83 13.18 6.54
CA VAL A 176 10.99 14.40 6.73
C VAL A 176 11.86 15.64 6.92
N VAL A 177 12.92 15.56 7.73
CA VAL A 177 13.88 16.68 7.89
C VAL A 177 14.49 17.08 6.55
N TYR A 178 14.89 16.10 5.73
CA TYR A 178 15.37 16.38 4.37
C TYR A 178 14.32 17.14 3.55
N TYR A 179 13.06 16.71 3.57
CA TYR A 179 11.99 17.38 2.82
C TYR A 179 11.74 18.81 3.31
N LEU A 180 11.73 19.03 4.61
CA LEU A 180 11.54 20.37 5.21
C LEU A 180 12.63 21.35 4.79
N ILE A 181 13.87 20.87 4.60
CA ILE A 181 15.01 21.71 4.23
C ILE A 181 15.04 21.96 2.71
N PHE A 182 14.80 20.93 1.89
CA PHE A 182 15.11 20.96 0.47
C PHE A 182 13.90 21.04 -0.45
N CYS A 183 12.69 20.69 0.04
CA CYS A 183 11.48 20.73 -0.76
C CYS A 183 10.69 21.99 -0.51
N ARG A 184 10.34 22.69 -1.59
CA ARG A 184 9.55 23.92 -1.51
C ARG A 184 8.08 23.58 -1.37
N PHE A 185 7.58 23.58 -0.14
CA PHE A 185 6.16 23.51 0.15
C PHE A 185 5.54 24.91 0.14
N LYS A 186 4.47 25.10 -0.63
CA LYS A 186 3.77 26.39 -0.74
C LYS A 186 2.70 26.51 0.33
N TRP A 187 3.09 26.96 1.50
CA TRP A 187 2.14 27.18 2.59
C TRP A 187 1.20 28.36 2.30
N LYS A 188 -0.10 28.10 2.43
CA LYS A 188 -1.16 29.11 2.42
C LYS A 188 -2.01 28.92 3.66
N LYS A 189 -2.63 29.99 4.18
CA LYS A 189 -3.54 29.86 5.31
C LYS A 189 -4.72 28.96 4.93
N PRO A 190 -4.93 27.82 5.61
CA PRO A 190 -6.00 26.90 5.28
C PRO A 190 -7.35 27.53 5.61
N THR A 191 -8.39 27.20 4.82
CA THR A 191 -9.76 27.64 5.04
C THR A 191 -10.65 26.46 5.36
N PHE A 192 -11.65 26.69 6.23
CA PHE A 192 -12.56 25.63 6.67
C PHE A 192 -13.36 25.03 5.50
N GLU A 193 -13.81 25.86 4.56
CA GLU A 193 -14.57 25.40 3.39
C GLU A 193 -13.77 24.43 2.54
N ARG A 194 -12.50 24.78 2.20
CA ARG A 194 -11.61 23.90 1.44
C ARG A 194 -11.22 22.64 2.18
N LEU A 195 -11.03 22.75 3.51
CA LEU A 195 -10.78 21.58 4.35
C LEU A 195 -11.97 20.62 4.28
N LYS A 196 -13.21 21.13 4.36
CA LYS A 196 -14.43 20.33 4.19
C LYS A 196 -14.48 19.64 2.82
N GLU A 197 -14.11 20.34 1.75
CA GLU A 197 -14.01 19.74 0.41
C GLU A 197 -12.97 18.62 0.36
N CYS A 198 -11.80 18.81 0.99
CA CYS A 198 -10.77 17.78 1.08
C CYS A 198 -11.29 16.52 1.78
N ILE A 199 -12.00 16.68 2.91
CA ILE A 199 -12.60 15.56 3.65
C ILE A 199 -13.64 14.83 2.79
N LEU A 200 -14.50 15.58 2.10
CA LEU A 200 -15.57 15.01 1.27
C LEU A 200 -15.02 14.21 0.08
N CYS A 201 -13.97 14.68 -0.59
CA CYS A 201 -13.40 13.94 -1.71
C CYS A 201 -12.52 12.77 -1.27
N ALA A 202 -11.87 12.83 -0.10
CA ALA A 202 -11.06 11.74 0.42
C ALA A 202 -11.90 10.57 0.92
N LYS A 203 -13.08 10.83 1.52
CA LYS A 203 -13.89 9.80 2.19
C LYS A 203 -14.20 8.59 1.34
N ASP A 204 -14.54 8.78 0.07
CA ASP A 204 -14.92 7.67 -0.81
C ASP A 204 -13.71 6.79 -1.17
N ILE A 205 -12.52 7.41 -1.30
CA ILE A 205 -11.26 6.69 -1.50
C ILE A 205 -10.86 5.93 -0.24
N VAL A 206 -11.00 6.55 0.93
CA VAL A 206 -10.71 5.91 2.23
C VAL A 206 -11.64 4.72 2.44
N ILE A 207 -12.95 4.86 2.19
CA ILE A 207 -13.92 3.77 2.31
C ILE A 207 -13.54 2.61 1.39
N ASP A 208 -13.20 2.90 0.11
CA ASP A 208 -12.74 1.88 -0.84
C ASP A 208 -11.54 1.11 -0.30
N ARG A 209 -10.53 1.81 0.22
CA ARG A 209 -9.31 1.18 0.75
C ARG A 209 -9.57 0.38 2.02
N VAL A 210 -10.27 0.95 2.99
CA VAL A 210 -10.59 0.27 4.26
C VAL A 210 -11.39 -1.01 4.01
N LEU A 211 -12.38 -0.99 3.11
CA LEU A 211 -13.12 -2.19 2.74
C LEU A 211 -12.21 -3.25 2.08
N GLY A 212 -11.25 -2.80 1.26
CA GLY A 212 -10.24 -3.69 0.69
C GLY A 212 -9.37 -4.35 1.76
N GLU A 213 -8.91 -3.58 2.76
CA GLU A 213 -8.09 -4.13 3.85
C GLU A 213 -8.88 -5.05 4.79
N VAL A 214 -10.14 -4.76 5.06
CA VAL A 214 -11.02 -5.69 5.80
C VAL A 214 -11.15 -7.02 5.06
N ALA A 215 -11.30 -7.00 3.73
CA ALA A 215 -11.32 -8.22 2.93
C ALA A 215 -10.00 -8.99 3.04
N THR A 216 -8.87 -8.28 3.05
CA THR A 216 -7.52 -8.84 3.23
C THR A 216 -7.36 -9.53 4.59
N VAL A 217 -7.82 -8.88 5.67
CA VAL A 217 -7.79 -9.46 7.03
C VAL A 217 -8.55 -10.78 7.07
N VAL A 218 -9.81 -10.79 6.59
CA VAL A 218 -10.64 -12.02 6.57
C VAL A 218 -9.98 -13.09 5.70
N PHE A 219 -9.44 -12.73 4.57
CA PHE A 219 -8.74 -13.62 3.66
C PHE A 219 -7.55 -14.33 4.34
N ASN A 220 -6.72 -13.58 5.07
CA ASN A 220 -5.56 -14.12 5.78
C ASN A 220 -5.95 -14.97 7.01
N ILE A 221 -7.03 -14.59 7.72
CA ILE A 221 -7.58 -15.43 8.79
C ILE A 221 -8.02 -16.79 8.19
N CYS A 222 -8.72 -16.81 7.07
CA CYS A 222 -9.08 -18.06 6.42
C CYS A 222 -7.84 -18.87 6.00
N ALA A 223 -6.80 -18.23 5.47
CA ALA A 223 -5.58 -18.92 5.06
C ALA A 223 -4.85 -19.59 6.23
N SER A 224 -4.95 -19.05 7.46
CA SER A 224 -4.35 -19.65 8.65
C SER A 224 -4.94 -21.02 9.06
N HIS A 225 -6.08 -21.41 8.48
CA HIS A 225 -6.66 -22.74 8.63
C HIS A 225 -6.04 -23.81 7.70
N LEU A 226 -5.16 -23.43 6.77
CA LEU A 226 -4.40 -24.38 5.96
C LEU A 226 -3.35 -25.11 6.82
N GLN A 227 -2.88 -26.28 6.33
CA GLN A 227 -1.77 -26.98 6.97
C GLN A 227 -0.54 -26.07 7.08
N THR A 228 0.23 -26.20 8.17
CA THR A 228 1.34 -25.29 8.51
C THR A 228 2.33 -25.05 7.36
N GLU A 229 2.73 -26.12 6.65
CA GLU A 229 3.65 -26.00 5.52
C GLU A 229 3.04 -25.23 4.34
N ILE A 230 1.76 -25.50 4.06
CA ILE A 230 1.01 -24.83 3.00
C ILE A 230 0.74 -23.37 3.37
N TYR A 231 0.47 -23.09 4.66
CA TYR A 231 0.31 -21.73 5.16
C TYR A 231 1.62 -20.94 5.07
N ALA A 232 2.77 -21.57 5.33
CA ALA A 232 4.07 -20.93 5.15
C ALA A 232 4.30 -20.52 3.68
N LEU A 233 3.99 -21.41 2.71
CA LEU A 233 4.07 -21.09 1.29
C LEU A 233 3.11 -19.95 0.90
N HIS A 234 1.87 -19.95 1.45
CA HIS A 234 0.92 -18.86 1.29
C HIS A 234 1.50 -17.54 1.78
N SER A 235 2.04 -17.53 3.01
CA SER A 235 2.57 -16.33 3.65
C SER A 235 3.71 -15.71 2.83
N ILE A 236 4.65 -16.53 2.33
CA ILE A 236 5.76 -16.08 1.48
C ILE A 236 5.24 -15.49 0.16
N GLY A 237 4.42 -16.25 -0.57
CA GLY A 237 3.90 -15.81 -1.87
C GLY A 237 3.05 -14.56 -1.75
N TYR A 238 2.20 -14.49 -0.72
CA TYR A 238 1.32 -13.37 -0.45
C TYR A 238 2.12 -12.11 -0.04
N ALA A 239 3.08 -12.24 0.87
CA ALA A 239 3.92 -11.11 1.30
C ALA A 239 4.70 -10.50 0.13
N ILE A 240 5.32 -11.35 -0.72
CA ILE A 240 6.03 -10.86 -1.90
C ILE A 240 5.08 -10.14 -2.87
N ALA A 241 3.92 -10.73 -3.16
CA ALA A 241 2.98 -10.14 -4.11
C ALA A 241 2.37 -8.83 -3.58
N THR A 242 2.02 -8.74 -2.30
CA THR A 242 1.48 -7.49 -1.70
C THR A 242 2.52 -6.38 -1.63
N SER A 243 3.78 -6.69 -1.34
CA SER A 243 4.86 -5.69 -1.42
C SER A 243 5.04 -5.19 -2.85
N LEU A 244 4.92 -6.07 -3.86
CA LEU A 244 5.01 -5.69 -5.27
C LEU A 244 3.81 -4.89 -5.79
N GLU A 245 2.68 -4.85 -5.07
CA GLU A 245 1.58 -3.93 -5.39
C GLU A 245 2.04 -2.47 -5.43
N GLU A 246 3.05 -2.09 -4.66
CA GLU A 246 3.62 -0.74 -4.70
C GLU A 246 4.25 -0.39 -6.06
N CYS A 247 4.83 -1.38 -6.77
CA CYS A 247 5.29 -1.20 -8.14
C CYS A 247 4.12 -0.88 -9.08
N THR A 248 3.00 -1.59 -8.92
CA THR A 248 1.80 -1.40 -9.74
C THR A 248 1.05 -0.13 -9.37
N ASN A 249 1.04 0.28 -8.10
CA ASN A 249 0.46 1.54 -7.61
C ASN A 249 1.10 2.78 -8.27
N CYS A 250 2.32 2.67 -8.81
CA CYS A 250 2.92 3.75 -9.59
C CYS A 250 2.08 4.11 -10.83
N CYS A 251 1.34 3.15 -11.40
CA CYS A 251 0.44 3.38 -12.53
C CYS A 251 -0.68 4.38 -12.16
N TYR A 252 -1.26 4.26 -10.97
CA TYR A 252 -2.26 5.19 -10.45
C TYR A 252 -1.74 6.62 -10.38
N THR A 253 -0.58 6.81 -9.72
CA THR A 253 0.04 8.13 -9.60
C THR A 253 0.42 8.70 -10.96
N PHE A 254 0.97 7.88 -11.85
CA PHE A 254 1.34 8.29 -13.20
C PHE A 254 0.15 8.73 -14.04
N GLN A 255 -0.99 8.02 -13.96
CA GLN A 255 -2.23 8.42 -14.61
C GLN A 255 -2.69 9.79 -14.11
N ILE A 256 -2.74 10.02 -12.79
CA ILE A 256 -3.15 11.31 -12.22
C ILE A 256 -2.27 12.44 -12.74
N VAL A 257 -0.93 12.28 -12.65
CA VAL A 257 0.02 13.32 -13.09
C VAL A 257 -0.16 13.68 -14.56
N ARG A 258 -0.44 12.68 -15.41
CA ARG A 258 -0.55 12.89 -16.87
C ARG A 258 -1.93 13.36 -17.32
N LEU A 259 -2.96 12.95 -16.61
CA LEU A 259 -4.34 13.22 -17.03
C LEU A 259 -4.92 14.51 -16.43
N LYS A 260 -4.42 14.95 -15.27
CA LYS A 260 -4.98 16.11 -14.57
C LYS A 260 -4.92 17.41 -15.39
N ALA A 261 -3.92 17.54 -16.28
CA ALA A 261 -3.76 18.71 -17.16
C ALA A 261 -4.68 18.71 -18.40
N ILE A 262 -5.38 17.62 -18.68
CA ILE A 262 -6.26 17.48 -19.84
C ILE A 262 -7.68 17.83 -19.39
N GLU A 263 -8.28 18.83 -19.97
CA GLU A 263 -9.64 19.26 -19.61
C GLU A 263 -10.71 18.39 -20.28
N ASN A 264 -10.57 18.12 -21.59
CA ASN A 264 -11.53 17.33 -22.35
C ASN A 264 -11.54 15.85 -21.90
N LEU A 265 -12.69 15.36 -21.45
CA LEU A 265 -12.85 14.04 -20.86
C LEU A 265 -12.61 12.90 -21.85
N SER A 266 -13.05 13.08 -23.11
CA SER A 266 -12.85 12.07 -24.17
C SER A 266 -11.36 11.94 -24.52
N GLU A 267 -10.63 13.06 -24.63
CA GLU A 267 -9.18 13.06 -24.84
C GLU A 267 -8.44 12.46 -23.64
N LYS A 268 -8.86 12.82 -22.43
CA LYS A 268 -8.33 12.26 -21.17
C LYS A 268 -8.47 10.74 -21.15
N TYR A 269 -9.62 10.20 -21.55
CA TYR A 269 -9.83 8.75 -21.61
C TYR A 269 -9.01 8.06 -22.71
N LYS A 270 -8.87 8.68 -23.88
CA LYS A 270 -7.97 8.19 -24.96
C LYS A 270 -6.52 8.15 -24.47
N MET A 271 -6.09 9.21 -23.77
CA MET A 271 -4.74 9.25 -23.18
C MET A 271 -4.57 8.18 -22.07
N CYS A 272 -5.55 7.99 -21.19
CA CYS A 272 -5.53 6.94 -20.19
C CYS A 272 -5.28 5.56 -20.82
N LYS A 273 -6.03 5.19 -21.88
CA LYS A 273 -5.83 3.93 -22.60
C LYS A 273 -4.42 3.80 -23.21
N LYS A 274 -3.90 4.91 -23.78
CA LYS A 274 -2.55 4.93 -24.35
C LYS A 274 -1.49 4.71 -23.27
N LEU A 275 -1.59 5.43 -22.17
CA LEU A 275 -0.66 5.31 -21.04
C LEU A 275 -0.72 3.91 -20.43
N SER A 276 -1.92 3.34 -20.20
CA SER A 276 -2.10 1.99 -19.68
C SER A 276 -1.36 0.93 -20.53
N LYS A 277 -1.44 1.03 -21.86
CA LYS A 277 -0.70 0.14 -22.77
C LYS A 277 0.82 0.33 -22.67
N GLN A 278 1.28 1.57 -22.49
CA GLN A 278 2.71 1.89 -22.42
C GLN A 278 3.36 1.41 -21.12
N VAL A 279 2.64 1.42 -20.01
CA VAL A 279 3.17 1.04 -18.70
C VAL A 279 3.03 -0.46 -18.42
N PHE A 280 2.18 -1.17 -19.17
CA PHE A 280 1.85 -2.58 -18.92
C PHE A 280 3.07 -3.48 -18.88
N ILE A 281 3.81 -3.56 -19.99
CA ILE A 281 4.96 -4.47 -20.11
C ILE A 281 6.09 -4.11 -19.12
N PRO A 282 6.53 -2.85 -18.98
CA PRO A 282 7.56 -2.51 -18.00
C PRO A 282 7.20 -2.89 -16.58
N THR A 283 5.95 -2.66 -16.15
CA THR A 283 5.49 -3.02 -14.78
C THR A 283 5.52 -4.53 -14.59
N VAL A 284 4.96 -5.31 -15.52
CA VAL A 284 4.97 -6.79 -15.44
C VAL A 284 6.39 -7.34 -15.36
N LEU A 285 7.32 -6.81 -16.17
CA LEU A 285 8.72 -7.28 -16.15
C LEU A 285 9.40 -7.00 -14.80
N VAL A 286 9.14 -5.83 -14.20
CA VAL A 286 9.70 -5.49 -12.89
C VAL A 286 9.06 -6.35 -11.81
N ASP A 287 7.72 -6.48 -11.77
CA ASP A 287 7.00 -7.25 -10.77
C ASP A 287 7.46 -8.72 -10.76
N TYR A 288 7.50 -9.38 -11.92
CA TYR A 288 7.94 -10.78 -11.99
C TYR A 288 9.45 -10.94 -11.79
N GLY A 289 10.27 -10.01 -12.29
CA GLY A 289 11.72 -10.02 -12.08
C GLY A 289 12.08 -9.91 -10.61
N VAL A 290 11.45 -8.97 -9.89
CA VAL A 290 11.67 -8.80 -8.44
C VAL A 290 11.10 -9.99 -7.67
N ALA A 291 9.90 -10.51 -8.01
CA ALA A 291 9.33 -11.68 -7.36
C ALA A 291 10.28 -12.89 -7.40
N VAL A 292 10.87 -13.18 -8.58
CA VAL A 292 11.85 -14.28 -8.72
C VAL A 292 13.08 -14.05 -7.83
N LEU A 293 13.62 -12.82 -7.82
CA LEU A 293 14.77 -12.47 -6.99
C LEU A 293 14.49 -12.64 -5.51
N MET A 294 13.28 -12.29 -5.05
CA MET A 294 12.90 -12.35 -3.63
C MET A 294 12.62 -13.78 -3.13
N VAL A 295 12.36 -14.74 -4.02
CA VAL A 295 12.21 -16.16 -3.64
C VAL A 295 13.58 -16.84 -3.51
N LEU A 296 14.64 -16.34 -4.16
CA LEU A 296 15.97 -16.97 -4.14
C LEU A 296 16.53 -17.22 -2.73
N PRO A 297 16.45 -16.29 -1.77
CA PRO A 297 16.92 -16.49 -0.40
C PRO A 297 16.18 -17.61 0.36
N MET A 298 14.96 -17.98 -0.07
CA MET A 298 14.15 -19.01 0.57
C MET A 298 14.62 -20.45 0.25
N LYS A 299 15.63 -20.58 -0.63
CA LYS A 299 16.21 -21.86 -0.99
C LYS A 299 16.86 -22.53 0.23
N GLY A 300 16.34 -23.69 0.62
CA GLY A 300 16.80 -24.45 1.79
C GLY A 300 15.96 -24.23 3.05
N VAL A 301 15.03 -23.27 3.06
CA VAL A 301 14.08 -23.04 4.17
C VAL A 301 12.73 -23.73 3.87
N VAL A 302 12.27 -23.65 2.63
CA VAL A 302 11.05 -24.30 2.13
C VAL A 302 11.34 -25.00 0.81
N ASP A 303 10.40 -25.83 0.31
CA ASP A 303 10.51 -26.37 -1.05
C ASP A 303 10.49 -25.22 -2.07
N PHE A 304 11.68 -24.93 -2.60
CA PHE A 304 11.93 -23.79 -3.50
C PHE A 304 11.03 -23.81 -4.74
N LYS A 305 10.78 -24.99 -5.30
CA LYS A 305 9.94 -25.12 -6.52
C LYS A 305 8.50 -24.72 -6.21
N SER A 306 7.95 -25.20 -5.11
CA SER A 306 6.60 -24.85 -4.67
C SER A 306 6.51 -23.37 -4.30
N ALA A 307 7.49 -22.84 -3.55
CA ALA A 307 7.55 -21.41 -3.22
C ALA A 307 7.57 -20.51 -4.47
N LEU A 308 8.39 -20.87 -5.47
CA LEU A 308 8.46 -20.12 -6.72
C LEU A 308 7.12 -20.16 -7.49
N ILE A 309 6.53 -21.34 -7.66
CA ILE A 309 5.24 -21.50 -8.36
C ILE A 309 4.15 -20.68 -7.67
N ILE A 310 4.03 -20.81 -6.35
CA ILE A 310 3.01 -20.10 -5.57
C ILE A 310 3.23 -18.59 -5.64
N THR A 311 4.47 -18.12 -5.50
CA THR A 311 4.79 -16.68 -5.61
C THR A 311 4.44 -16.14 -6.99
N LEU A 312 4.77 -16.86 -8.07
CA LEU A 312 4.42 -16.42 -9.43
C LEU A 312 2.91 -16.41 -9.66
N LEU A 313 2.15 -17.34 -9.06
CA LEU A 313 0.70 -17.34 -9.11
C LEU A 313 0.11 -16.15 -8.33
N TYR A 314 0.61 -15.88 -7.11
CA TYR A 314 0.21 -14.68 -6.35
C TYR A 314 0.51 -13.41 -7.13
N ASN A 315 1.67 -13.35 -7.79
CA ASN A 315 2.08 -12.16 -8.54
C ASN A 315 1.18 -11.87 -9.77
N THR A 316 0.33 -12.81 -10.20
CA THR A 316 -0.69 -12.52 -11.22
C THR A 316 -1.67 -11.41 -10.78
N GLN A 317 -1.86 -11.22 -9.46
CA GLN A 317 -2.64 -10.10 -8.94
C GLN A 317 -2.10 -8.75 -9.39
N CYS A 318 -0.76 -8.57 -9.47
CA CYS A 318 -0.14 -7.32 -9.92
C CYS A 318 -0.47 -6.98 -11.38
N ILE A 319 -0.63 -8.00 -12.25
CA ILE A 319 -1.08 -7.80 -13.63
C ILE A 319 -2.52 -7.26 -13.66
N LEU A 320 -3.39 -7.88 -12.87
CA LEU A 320 -4.82 -7.55 -12.82
C LEU A 320 -5.07 -6.24 -12.06
N LEU A 321 -4.24 -5.93 -11.07
CA LEU A 321 -4.21 -4.66 -10.35
C LEU A 321 -3.90 -3.47 -11.29
N GLN A 322 -3.13 -3.65 -12.36
CA GLN A 322 -2.89 -2.58 -13.33
C GLN A 322 -4.18 -2.08 -13.97
N LEU A 323 -5.13 -2.98 -14.30
CA LEU A 323 -6.43 -2.57 -14.83
C LEU A 323 -7.19 -1.71 -13.83
N TYR A 324 -7.19 -2.12 -12.58
CA TYR A 324 -7.80 -1.41 -11.47
C TYR A 324 -7.16 -0.03 -11.24
N GLU A 325 -5.83 0.05 -11.08
CA GLU A 325 -5.12 1.28 -10.76
C GLU A 325 -5.13 2.30 -11.92
N ASN A 326 -5.08 1.86 -13.17
CA ASN A 326 -5.17 2.75 -14.32
C ASN A 326 -6.55 3.45 -14.40
N HIS A 327 -7.65 2.72 -14.23
CA HIS A 327 -8.99 3.31 -14.28
C HIS A 327 -9.32 4.10 -13.02
N ARG A 328 -8.83 3.67 -11.86
CA ARG A 328 -8.91 4.43 -10.62
C ARG A 328 -8.20 5.77 -10.72
N GLY A 329 -6.98 5.79 -11.30
CA GLY A 329 -6.24 7.03 -11.57
C GLY A 329 -6.98 7.96 -12.54
N PHE A 330 -7.64 7.40 -13.57
CA PHE A 330 -8.50 8.19 -14.45
C PHE A 330 -9.67 8.83 -13.70
N LEU A 331 -10.46 8.06 -12.94
CA LEU A 331 -11.60 8.57 -12.16
C LEU A 331 -11.18 9.64 -11.15
N THR A 332 -10.05 9.42 -10.46
CA THR A 332 -9.48 10.40 -9.52
C THR A 332 -9.05 11.68 -10.25
N SER A 333 -8.46 11.56 -11.45
CA SER A 333 -8.06 12.74 -12.25
C SER A 333 -9.24 13.57 -12.76
N CYS A 334 -10.44 12.98 -12.78
CA CYS A 334 -11.71 13.61 -13.17
C CYS A 334 -12.52 14.09 -11.96
N ASP A 335 -11.98 14.06 -10.74
CA ASP A 335 -12.67 14.38 -9.48
C ASP A 335 -13.93 13.50 -9.22
N ALA A 336 -14.05 12.36 -9.92
CA ALA A 336 -15.21 11.44 -9.86
C ALA A 336 -15.01 10.35 -8.76
N THR A 337 -14.66 10.78 -7.54
CA THR A 337 -14.30 9.89 -6.43
C THR A 337 -15.48 9.09 -5.87
N GLU A 338 -16.71 9.57 -6.04
CA GLU A 338 -17.93 8.83 -5.68
C GLU A 338 -18.06 7.50 -6.42
N CYS A 339 -17.45 7.40 -7.61
CA CYS A 339 -17.40 6.16 -8.39
C CYS A 339 -16.52 5.08 -7.74
N LEU A 340 -15.63 5.47 -6.80
CA LEU A 340 -14.68 4.55 -6.17
C LEU A 340 -15.28 3.83 -4.97
N ARG A 341 -16.26 4.44 -4.28
CA ARG A 341 -16.82 3.98 -3.00
C ARG A 341 -17.20 2.50 -2.94
N LEU A 342 -17.78 1.97 -4.02
CA LEU A 342 -18.25 0.59 -4.06
C LEU A 342 -17.17 -0.42 -4.49
N GLY A 343 -15.99 0.05 -4.89
CA GLY A 343 -14.92 -0.83 -5.35
C GLY A 343 -14.45 -1.79 -4.27
N GLY A 344 -14.20 -1.30 -3.06
CA GLY A 344 -13.78 -2.11 -1.92
C GLY A 344 -14.82 -3.16 -1.50
N LEU A 345 -16.13 -2.86 -1.66
CA LEU A 345 -17.18 -3.84 -1.38
C LEU A 345 -17.10 -5.07 -2.29
N PHE A 346 -16.74 -4.90 -3.57
CA PHE A 346 -16.50 -6.02 -4.47
C PHE A 346 -15.34 -6.89 -3.97
N GLY A 347 -14.32 -6.29 -3.32
CA GLY A 347 -13.24 -7.05 -2.67
C GLY A 347 -13.77 -8.05 -1.64
N ILE A 348 -14.65 -7.61 -0.75
CA ILE A 348 -15.26 -8.48 0.26
C ILE A 348 -16.10 -9.57 -0.41
N ILE A 349 -16.99 -9.19 -1.35
CA ILE A 349 -17.90 -10.12 -2.04
C ILE A 349 -17.14 -11.20 -2.83
N VAL A 350 -15.93 -10.90 -3.31
CA VAL A 350 -15.13 -11.82 -4.12
C VAL A 350 -14.15 -12.62 -3.27
N ARG A 351 -13.34 -11.95 -2.44
CA ARG A 351 -12.27 -12.61 -1.66
C ARG A 351 -12.81 -13.56 -0.61
N VAL A 352 -13.86 -13.17 0.12
CA VAL A 352 -14.37 -13.98 1.22
C VAL A 352 -14.94 -15.32 0.73
N PRO A 353 -15.83 -15.38 -0.28
CA PRO A 353 -16.29 -16.68 -0.82
C PRO A 353 -15.14 -17.52 -1.39
N ILE A 354 -14.18 -16.91 -2.10
CA ILE A 354 -13.03 -17.66 -2.64
C ILE A 354 -12.18 -18.24 -1.49
N ALA A 355 -11.96 -17.48 -0.41
CA ALA A 355 -11.23 -17.97 0.76
C ALA A 355 -11.95 -19.18 1.40
N ILE A 356 -13.28 -19.10 1.58
CA ILE A 356 -14.09 -20.19 2.13
C ILE A 356 -14.01 -21.42 1.20
N ILE A 357 -14.18 -21.25 -0.11
CA ILE A 357 -14.04 -22.34 -1.08
C ILE A 357 -12.63 -22.95 -0.99
N SER A 358 -11.61 -22.15 -0.85
CA SER A 358 -10.21 -22.59 -0.80
C SER A 358 -9.91 -23.48 0.42
N ILE A 359 -10.49 -23.19 1.58
CA ILE A 359 -10.29 -24.01 2.79
C ILE A 359 -11.19 -25.26 2.82
N THR A 360 -12.31 -25.27 2.06
CA THR A 360 -13.30 -26.36 2.07
C THR A 360 -13.14 -27.33 0.90
N THR A 361 -12.28 -27.02 -0.08
CA THR A 361 -12.09 -27.80 -1.30
C THR A 361 -10.61 -28.12 -1.55
N PRO A 362 -10.30 -29.09 -2.43
CA PRO A 362 -8.91 -29.42 -2.81
C PRO A 362 -8.16 -28.28 -3.53
N ILE A 363 -8.84 -27.18 -3.88
CA ILE A 363 -8.21 -26.02 -4.53
C ILE A 363 -7.12 -25.41 -3.61
N GLY A 364 -7.38 -25.37 -2.29
CA GLY A 364 -6.39 -25.00 -1.28
C GLY A 364 -5.69 -23.68 -1.60
N ILE A 365 -4.36 -23.68 -1.48
CA ILE A 365 -3.50 -22.52 -1.69
C ILE A 365 -3.65 -21.86 -3.08
N TYR A 366 -3.99 -22.62 -4.10
CA TYR A 366 -4.19 -22.09 -5.46
C TYR A 366 -5.39 -21.14 -5.54
N GLY A 367 -6.45 -21.43 -4.79
CA GLY A 367 -7.59 -20.53 -4.68
C GLY A 367 -7.23 -19.22 -3.99
N PHE A 368 -6.40 -19.27 -2.94
CA PHE A 368 -5.86 -18.06 -2.31
C PHE A 368 -4.97 -17.30 -3.28
N ALA A 369 -4.05 -17.96 -3.98
CA ALA A 369 -3.13 -17.30 -4.91
C ALA A 369 -3.86 -16.56 -6.05
N LEU A 370 -4.97 -17.09 -6.54
CA LEU A 370 -5.76 -16.49 -7.63
C LEU A 370 -6.84 -15.52 -7.14
N GLY A 371 -7.30 -15.69 -5.89
CA GLY A 371 -8.45 -14.95 -5.34
C GLY A 371 -8.24 -13.44 -5.31
N SER A 372 -7.07 -12.98 -4.91
CA SER A 372 -6.71 -11.55 -4.94
C SER A 372 -6.68 -11.00 -6.36
N GLY A 373 -6.15 -11.77 -7.32
CA GLY A 373 -6.14 -11.38 -8.72
C GLY A 373 -7.56 -11.26 -9.30
N ILE A 374 -8.44 -12.22 -9.01
CA ILE A 374 -9.84 -12.18 -9.44
C ILE A 374 -10.56 -10.95 -8.86
N ASP A 375 -10.33 -10.62 -7.60
CA ASP A 375 -10.85 -9.42 -6.98
C ASP A 375 -10.41 -8.15 -7.74
N PHE A 376 -9.11 -7.97 -7.96
CA PHE A 376 -8.61 -6.81 -8.69
C PHE A 376 -9.14 -6.75 -10.13
N PHE A 377 -9.31 -7.88 -10.78
CA PHE A 377 -9.92 -7.92 -12.11
C PHE A 377 -11.37 -7.42 -12.09
N ILE A 378 -12.19 -7.90 -11.18
CA ILE A 378 -13.60 -7.51 -11.07
C ILE A 378 -13.73 -6.02 -10.72
N ARG A 379 -12.95 -5.55 -9.75
CA ARG A 379 -12.89 -4.11 -9.40
C ARG A 379 -12.38 -3.27 -10.56
N GLY A 380 -11.38 -3.75 -11.30
CA GLY A 380 -10.86 -3.09 -12.49
C GLY A 380 -11.90 -2.98 -13.61
N LEU A 381 -12.71 -4.04 -13.84
CA LEU A 381 -13.84 -3.99 -14.79
C LEU A 381 -14.91 -3.00 -14.33
N TYR A 382 -15.23 -2.96 -13.04
CA TYR A 382 -16.17 -1.99 -12.48
C TYR A 382 -15.70 -0.56 -12.71
N TYR A 383 -14.43 -0.23 -12.44
CA TYR A 383 -13.91 1.12 -12.66
C TYR A 383 -13.78 1.46 -14.14
N LYS A 384 -13.45 0.50 -14.99
CA LYS A 384 -13.50 0.68 -16.45
C LYS A 384 -14.91 1.02 -16.92
N TYR A 385 -15.92 0.32 -16.43
CA TYR A 385 -17.32 0.61 -16.73
C TYR A 385 -17.72 2.02 -16.27
N LYS A 386 -17.36 2.42 -15.04
CA LYS A 386 -17.61 3.78 -14.52
C LYS A 386 -16.90 4.85 -15.35
N SER A 387 -15.65 4.59 -15.78
CA SER A 387 -14.89 5.49 -16.64
C SER A 387 -15.57 5.71 -18.00
N ILE A 388 -16.07 4.64 -18.61
CA ILE A 388 -16.81 4.72 -19.90
C ILE A 388 -18.10 5.50 -19.72
N ASN A 389 -18.86 5.22 -18.67
CA ASN A 389 -20.14 5.92 -18.43
C ASN A 389 -19.92 7.42 -18.16
N LEU A 390 -18.83 7.78 -17.46
CA LEU A 390 -18.49 9.18 -17.23
C LEU A 390 -18.24 9.92 -18.55
N VAL A 391 -17.47 9.31 -19.46
CA VAL A 391 -17.19 9.87 -20.78
C VAL A 391 -18.46 10.00 -21.65
N ASN A 392 -19.30 8.96 -21.65
CA ASN A 392 -20.52 8.95 -22.45
C ASN A 392 -21.54 10.02 -21.99
N LYS A 393 -21.61 10.31 -20.68
CA LYS A 393 -22.49 11.36 -20.16
C LYS A 393 -22.09 12.75 -20.63
N GLU A 394 -20.80 13.06 -20.77
CA GLU A 394 -20.31 14.34 -21.27
C GLU A 394 -20.60 14.52 -22.77
N VAL A 395 -20.60 13.44 -23.55
CA VAL A 395 -20.88 13.49 -25.00
C VAL A 395 -22.36 13.75 -25.28
N VAL A 396 -23.25 13.44 -24.32
CA VAL A 396 -24.70 13.61 -24.46
C VAL A 396 -25.20 14.93 -23.86
N ALA A 397 -24.41 15.56 -22.96
CA ALA A 397 -24.69 16.86 -22.36
C ALA A 397 -24.11 18.01 -23.20
#